data_d657a6bbbdb5c2abba750b9e89b34bc4
#
_entry.id   d657a6bbbdb5c2abba750b9e89b34bc4
#
_cell.length_a   1.000
_cell.length_b   1.000
_cell.length_c   1.000
_cell.angle_alpha   90.00
_cell.angle_beta   90.00
_cell.angle_gamma   90.00
#
_symmetry.space_group_name_H-M   'P 1'
#
loop_
_entity.id
_entity.type
_entity.pdbx_description
1 polymer ?
#
loop_
_entity_poly.entity_id
_entity_poly.type
_entity_poly.pdbx_seq_one_letter_code
_entity_poly.pdbx_strand_id
1 'polypeptide(L)'
;MSLPYKIATLLYCFNEAGEILLLERAQEPNRGFWSPCGGKLKMDIGESPYACACREAFEETGLKISPSDLHLAGLISEHGYQGQTHWLMFLFEVKVKLKSLPPPMKEGRFEFFPREKISSLKIPQTDAEKIWPWFWQFRGGFFAAHCHCHADGRNEWRLEEANDEG
;
A
#
# COMPACT_ATOMS: atom_id res chain seq x y z
N MET A 1 -26.92 -9.56 -0.85
CA MET A 1 -25.69 -10.38 -0.84
C MET A 1 -24.53 -9.54 -0.32
N SER A 2 -23.78 -10.06 0.63
CA SER A 2 -22.63 -9.33 1.19
C SER A 2 -21.42 -9.39 0.25
N LEU A 3 -20.63 -8.32 0.25
CA LEU A 3 -19.37 -8.30 -0.49
C LEU A 3 -18.28 -9.02 0.30
N PRO A 4 -17.30 -9.60 -0.38
CA PRO A 4 -16.18 -10.22 0.32
C PRO A 4 -15.31 -9.16 1.02
N TYR A 5 -14.65 -9.54 2.08
CA TYR A 5 -13.70 -8.69 2.80
C TYR A 5 -12.29 -9.25 2.55
N LYS A 6 -11.43 -8.42 1.98
CA LYS A 6 -10.04 -8.80 1.66
C LYS A 6 -9.08 -8.04 2.55
N ILE A 7 -8.00 -8.71 2.94
CA ILE A 7 -6.97 -8.12 3.81
C ILE A 7 -5.64 -8.16 3.06
N ALA A 8 -4.96 -7.03 3.03
CA ALA A 8 -3.72 -6.90 2.27
C ALA A 8 -2.71 -6.02 3.01
N THR A 9 -1.46 -6.14 2.59
CA THR A 9 -0.39 -5.22 3.01
C THR A 9 0.04 -4.39 1.83
N LEU A 10 0.44 -3.15 2.11
CA LEU A 10 1.10 -2.27 1.15
C LEU A 10 2.47 -1.93 1.71
N LEU A 11 3.50 -2.01 0.87
CA LEU A 11 4.89 -1.82 1.27
C LEU A 11 5.42 -0.52 0.68
N TYR A 12 5.83 0.38 1.54
CA TYR A 12 6.43 1.66 1.17
C TYR A 12 7.93 1.52 1.32
N CYS A 13 8.59 1.22 0.20
CA CYS A 13 10.03 0.96 0.14
C CYS A 13 10.75 2.13 -0.51
N PHE A 14 11.89 2.52 0.04
CA PHE A 14 12.65 3.66 -0.42
C PHE A 14 14.07 3.24 -0.80
N ASN A 15 14.69 3.98 -1.72
CA ASN A 15 16.11 3.84 -2.03
C ASN A 15 16.94 4.85 -1.21
N GLU A 16 18.26 4.85 -1.42
CA GLU A 16 19.15 5.76 -0.69
C GLU A 16 18.87 7.24 -0.99
N ALA A 17 18.34 7.53 -2.17
CA ALA A 17 17.98 8.91 -2.55
C ALA A 17 16.65 9.34 -1.97
N GLY A 18 15.95 8.49 -1.23
CA GLY A 18 14.64 8.81 -0.66
C GLY A 18 13.49 8.70 -1.64
N GLU A 19 13.72 8.10 -2.80
CA GLU A 19 12.66 7.86 -3.78
C GLU A 19 11.90 6.60 -3.42
N ILE A 20 10.60 6.59 -3.72
CA ILE A 20 9.75 5.47 -3.37
C ILE A 20 9.57 4.51 -4.54
N LEU A 21 9.56 3.22 -4.22
CA LEU A 21 9.34 2.15 -5.18
C LEU A 21 7.84 1.99 -5.45
N LEU A 22 7.46 2.08 -6.72
CA LEU A 22 6.09 1.81 -7.13
C LEU A 22 6.07 0.75 -8.21
N LEU A 23 4.95 0.02 -8.28
CA LEU A 23 4.68 -1.02 -9.26
C LEU A 23 3.63 -0.51 -10.23
N GLU A 24 3.94 -0.53 -11.54
CA GLU A 24 2.93 -0.32 -12.57
C GLU A 24 2.26 -1.66 -12.85
N ARG A 25 0.98 -1.75 -12.57
CA ARG A 25 0.26 -3.03 -12.68
C ARG A 25 0.10 -3.43 -14.15
N ALA A 26 0.42 -4.68 -14.43
CA ALA A 26 0.28 -5.28 -15.76
C ALA A 26 -1.05 -6.00 -15.93
N GLN A 27 -1.83 -6.15 -14.88
CA GLN A 27 -3.07 -6.95 -14.86
C GLN A 27 -4.20 -6.17 -14.19
N GLU A 28 -5.43 -6.53 -14.56
CA GLU A 28 -6.61 -6.01 -13.88
C GLU A 28 -6.71 -6.57 -12.45
N PRO A 29 -7.28 -5.86 -11.49
CA PRO A 29 -7.80 -4.48 -11.62
C PRO A 29 -6.67 -3.44 -11.64
N ASN A 30 -6.99 -2.24 -12.12
CA ASN A 30 -6.07 -1.10 -12.12
C ASN A 30 -4.83 -1.29 -13.01
N ARG A 31 -5.00 -1.97 -14.17
CA ARG A 31 -3.91 -2.11 -15.14
C ARG A 31 -3.39 -0.73 -15.54
N GLY A 32 -2.07 -0.58 -15.56
CA GLY A 32 -1.41 0.68 -15.91
C GLY A 32 -1.37 1.70 -14.80
N PHE A 33 -1.96 1.40 -13.66
CA PHE A 33 -1.89 2.26 -12.48
C PHE A 33 -0.66 1.91 -11.65
N TRP A 34 -0.13 2.93 -10.97
CA TRP A 34 1.02 2.79 -10.09
C TRP A 34 0.55 2.67 -8.64
N SER A 35 1.15 1.75 -7.90
CA SER A 35 0.83 1.54 -6.49
C SER A 35 2.05 1.00 -5.75
N PRO A 36 2.08 1.13 -4.40
CA PRO A 36 3.07 0.41 -3.63
C PRO A 36 2.93 -1.09 -3.87
N CYS A 37 4.02 -1.81 -3.76
CA CYS A 37 3.96 -3.27 -3.84
C CYS A 37 3.35 -3.85 -2.55
N GLY A 38 3.07 -5.15 -2.55
CA GLY A 38 2.46 -5.81 -1.42
C GLY A 38 1.55 -6.93 -1.89
N GLY A 39 0.69 -7.41 -1.02
CA GLY A 39 -0.21 -8.48 -1.39
C GLY A 39 -1.15 -8.89 -0.27
N LYS A 40 -2.01 -9.85 -0.57
CA LYS A 40 -3.02 -10.32 0.36
C LYS A 40 -2.43 -11.28 1.38
N LEU A 41 -2.96 -11.23 2.59
CA LEU A 41 -2.64 -12.20 3.62
C LEU A 41 -3.07 -13.61 3.18
N LYS A 42 -2.27 -14.60 3.54
CA LYS A 42 -2.66 -16.01 3.40
C LYS A 42 -3.59 -16.36 4.55
N MET A 43 -4.88 -16.16 4.32
CA MET A 43 -5.89 -16.28 5.38
C MET A 43 -6.12 -17.72 5.82
N ASP A 44 -5.90 -18.68 4.93
CA ASP A 44 -6.06 -20.10 5.24
C ASP A 44 -5.10 -20.58 6.32
N ILE A 45 -3.94 -19.96 6.44
CA ILE A 45 -2.95 -20.29 7.48
C ILE A 45 -2.87 -19.26 8.60
N GLY A 46 -3.77 -18.27 8.59
CA GLY A 46 -3.78 -17.24 9.60
C GLY A 46 -2.52 -16.37 9.60
N GLU A 47 -1.98 -16.06 8.43
CA GLU A 47 -0.78 -15.25 8.31
C GLU A 47 -0.98 -13.88 8.93
N SER A 48 0.00 -13.42 9.74
CA SER A 48 -0.08 -12.08 10.34
C SER A 48 0.25 -11.01 9.31
N PRO A 49 -0.21 -9.76 9.51
CA PRO A 49 0.17 -8.67 8.62
C PRO A 49 1.69 -8.48 8.49
N TYR A 50 2.43 -8.59 9.61
CA TYR A 50 3.88 -8.46 9.59
C TYR A 50 4.54 -9.61 8.81
N ALA A 51 4.07 -10.83 9.00
CA ALA A 51 4.59 -11.98 8.25
C ALA A 51 4.31 -11.83 6.76
N CYS A 52 3.12 -11.38 6.40
CA CYS A 52 2.75 -11.11 5.02
C CYS A 52 3.67 -10.05 4.41
N ALA A 53 3.91 -8.96 5.12
CA ALA A 53 4.79 -7.89 4.64
C ALA A 53 6.21 -8.41 4.39
N CYS A 54 6.76 -9.19 5.31
CA CYS A 54 8.10 -9.77 5.13
C CYS A 54 8.15 -10.72 3.93
N ARG A 55 7.14 -11.56 3.77
CA ARG A 55 7.06 -12.50 2.65
C ARG A 55 6.94 -11.76 1.32
N GLU A 56 6.05 -10.78 1.24
CA GLU A 56 5.86 -10.01 0.01
C GLU A 56 7.10 -9.18 -0.34
N ALA A 57 7.77 -8.61 0.65
CA ALA A 57 9.01 -7.88 0.42
C ALA A 57 10.05 -8.78 -0.24
N PHE A 58 10.19 -10.02 0.23
CA PHE A 58 11.13 -10.96 -0.37
C PHE A 58 10.70 -11.39 -1.77
N GLU A 59 9.42 -11.74 -1.93
CA GLU A 59 8.91 -12.21 -3.22
C GLU A 59 9.01 -11.14 -4.30
N GLU A 60 8.74 -9.90 -3.96
CA GLU A 60 8.69 -8.82 -4.95
C GLU A 60 10.01 -8.08 -5.13
N THR A 61 10.77 -7.87 -4.06
CA THR A 61 12.00 -7.06 -4.12
C THR A 61 13.28 -7.82 -3.82
N GLY A 62 13.17 -9.04 -3.31
CA GLY A 62 14.33 -9.82 -2.88
C GLY A 62 14.87 -9.43 -1.51
N LEU A 63 14.29 -8.46 -0.85
CA LEU A 63 14.73 -8.05 0.49
C LEU A 63 14.36 -9.11 1.53
N LYS A 64 15.36 -9.57 2.26
CA LYS A 64 15.15 -10.41 3.44
C LYS A 64 15.09 -9.52 4.67
N ILE A 65 13.89 -9.34 5.19
CA ILE A 65 13.67 -8.47 6.34
C ILE A 65 12.95 -9.23 7.45
N SER A 66 13.03 -8.70 8.65
CA SER A 66 12.30 -9.20 9.81
C SER A 66 11.25 -8.17 10.21
N PRO A 67 10.30 -8.52 11.10
CA PRO A 67 9.31 -7.55 11.57
C PRO A 67 9.89 -6.27 12.15
N SER A 68 11.10 -6.32 12.75
CA SER A 68 11.76 -5.13 13.29
C SER A 68 12.21 -4.15 12.21
N ASP A 69 12.27 -4.58 10.94
CA ASP A 69 12.59 -3.71 9.82
C ASP A 69 11.35 -3.01 9.25
N LEU A 70 10.19 -3.24 9.85
CA LEU A 70 8.93 -2.67 9.40
C LEU A 70 8.40 -1.66 10.41
N HIS A 71 7.85 -0.58 9.89
CA HIS A 71 7.08 0.38 10.68
C HIS A 71 5.64 0.38 10.17
N LEU A 72 4.68 0.09 11.04
CA LEU A 72 3.27 0.16 10.68
C LEU A 72 2.88 1.62 10.57
N ALA A 73 2.73 2.10 9.35
CA ALA A 73 2.48 3.51 9.05
C ALA A 73 1.00 3.86 9.05
N GLY A 74 0.14 2.89 8.77
CA GLY A 74 -1.30 3.17 8.71
C GLY A 74 -2.16 1.93 8.58
N LEU A 75 -3.44 2.14 8.81
CA LEU A 75 -4.48 1.12 8.68
C LEU A 75 -5.64 1.76 7.94
N ILE A 76 -6.01 1.18 6.80
CA ILE A 76 -7.09 1.71 5.95
C ILE A 76 -8.15 0.63 5.78
N SER A 77 -9.40 1.00 6.02
CA SER A 77 -10.53 0.15 5.63
C SER A 77 -11.33 0.85 4.53
N GLU A 78 -11.77 0.07 3.55
CA GLU A 78 -12.58 0.58 2.44
C GLU A 78 -13.84 -0.25 2.31
N HIS A 79 -14.98 0.42 2.35
CA HIS A 79 -16.29 -0.20 2.17
C HIS A 79 -16.69 -0.11 0.71
N GLY A 80 -16.90 -1.27 0.08
CA GLY A 80 -17.49 -1.30 -1.26
C GLY A 80 -16.61 -0.79 -2.39
N TYR A 81 -15.30 -1.03 -2.31
CA TYR A 81 -14.36 -0.57 -3.35
C TYR A 81 -14.77 -1.12 -4.72
N GLN A 82 -14.98 -0.22 -5.68
CA GLN A 82 -15.45 -0.52 -7.04
C GLN A 82 -16.73 -1.35 -7.07
N GLY A 83 -17.52 -1.32 -5.99
CA GLY A 83 -18.75 -2.12 -5.89
C GLY A 83 -18.52 -3.62 -5.77
N GLN A 84 -17.28 -4.06 -5.55
CA GLN A 84 -16.92 -5.47 -5.62
C GLN A 84 -16.42 -6.06 -4.31
N THR A 85 -15.78 -5.27 -3.46
CA THR A 85 -15.11 -5.82 -2.28
C THR A 85 -14.94 -4.78 -1.19
N HIS A 86 -14.81 -5.26 0.07
CA HIS A 86 -14.32 -4.44 1.17
C HIS A 86 -12.84 -4.75 1.34
N TRP A 87 -12.06 -3.73 1.72
CA TRP A 87 -10.63 -3.89 1.95
C TRP A 87 -10.24 -3.49 3.37
N LEU A 88 -9.31 -4.23 3.93
CA LEU A 88 -8.56 -3.83 5.11
C LEU A 88 -7.09 -3.90 4.73
N MET A 89 -6.41 -2.76 4.78
CA MET A 89 -5.04 -2.64 4.31
C MET A 89 -4.13 -2.14 5.41
N PHE A 90 -3.02 -2.86 5.59
CA PHE A 90 -1.96 -2.49 6.53
C PHE A 90 -0.84 -1.86 5.72
N LEU A 91 -0.50 -0.61 6.04
CA LEU A 91 0.54 0.15 5.34
C LEU A 91 1.83 0.06 6.14
N PHE A 92 2.87 -0.53 5.54
CA PHE A 92 4.16 -0.67 6.20
C PHE A 92 5.22 0.14 5.48
N GLU A 93 5.95 0.96 6.23
CA GLU A 93 7.18 1.53 5.71
C GLU A 93 8.32 0.56 6.00
N VAL A 94 9.09 0.21 4.96
CA VAL A 94 10.23 -0.70 5.09
C VAL A 94 11.45 0.14 5.41
N LYS A 95 12.08 -0.13 6.56
CA LYS A 95 13.20 0.69 7.06
C LYS A 95 14.49 0.44 6.28
N VAL A 96 14.64 -0.76 5.71
CA VAL A 96 15.83 -1.11 4.92
C VAL A 96 15.71 -0.47 3.54
N LYS A 97 16.76 0.24 3.11
CA LYS A 97 16.76 0.90 1.82
C LYS A 97 17.10 -0.06 0.70
N LEU A 98 16.39 0.07 -0.43
CA LEU A 98 16.70 -0.67 -1.64
C LEU A 98 17.92 -0.07 -2.32
N LYS A 99 18.82 -0.92 -2.81
CA LYS A 99 20.05 -0.47 -3.49
C LYS A 99 19.92 -0.46 -4.99
N SER A 100 18.93 -1.15 -5.53
CA SER A 100 18.69 -1.22 -6.97
C SER A 100 17.22 -1.51 -7.23
N LEU A 101 16.82 -1.26 -8.46
CA LEU A 101 15.45 -1.51 -8.91
C LEU A 101 15.23 -3.02 -9.04
N PRO A 102 14.15 -3.56 -8.44
CA PRO A 102 13.84 -4.98 -8.65
C PRO A 102 13.50 -5.25 -10.12
N PRO A 103 13.74 -6.48 -10.61
CA PRO A 103 13.38 -6.83 -11.97
C PRO A 103 11.87 -6.87 -12.17
N PRO A 104 11.40 -6.71 -13.41
CA PRO A 104 9.97 -6.84 -13.71
C PRO A 104 9.47 -8.22 -13.31
N MET A 105 8.17 -8.29 -13.00
CA MET A 105 7.52 -9.53 -12.64
C MET A 105 6.17 -9.63 -13.34
N LYS A 106 5.47 -10.76 -13.16
CA LYS A 106 4.19 -10.99 -13.82
C LYS A 106 3.16 -9.91 -13.48
N GLU A 107 3.18 -9.43 -12.23
CA GLU A 107 2.24 -8.42 -11.74
C GLU A 107 2.51 -7.04 -12.33
N GLY A 108 3.74 -6.78 -12.84
CA GLY A 108 4.08 -5.51 -13.40
C GLY A 108 5.57 -5.20 -13.34
N ARG A 109 5.90 -3.92 -13.54
CA ARG A 109 7.27 -3.44 -13.49
C ARG A 109 7.42 -2.37 -12.42
N PHE A 110 8.64 -2.25 -11.89
CA PHE A 110 8.96 -1.31 -10.83
C PHE A 110 9.65 -0.08 -11.36
N GLU A 111 9.49 1.03 -10.63
CA GLU A 111 10.24 2.25 -10.86
C GLU A 111 10.34 3.02 -9.55
N PHE A 112 11.41 3.81 -9.38
CA PHE A 112 11.56 4.72 -8.25
C PHE A 112 11.08 6.10 -8.65
N PHE A 113 10.32 6.74 -7.76
CA PHE A 113 9.82 8.10 -7.99
C PHE A 113 10.10 9.00 -6.79
N PRO A 114 10.55 10.23 -7.01
CA PRO A 114 10.57 11.21 -5.93
C PRO A 114 9.14 11.56 -5.53
N ARG A 115 8.97 11.96 -4.28
CA ARG A 115 7.66 12.25 -3.70
C ARG A 115 6.81 13.18 -4.58
N GLU A 116 7.43 14.23 -5.11
CA GLU A 116 6.71 15.26 -5.87
C GLU A 116 6.19 14.76 -7.22
N LYS A 117 6.65 13.61 -7.70
CA LYS A 117 6.18 13.02 -8.96
C LYS A 117 4.91 12.21 -8.81
N ILE A 118 4.59 11.76 -7.59
CA ILE A 118 3.48 10.82 -7.36
C ILE A 118 2.16 11.40 -7.85
N SER A 119 1.91 12.69 -7.59
CA SER A 119 0.65 13.32 -7.97
C SER A 119 0.44 13.41 -9.48
N SER A 120 1.51 13.25 -10.28
CA SER A 120 1.42 13.26 -11.74
C SER A 120 1.25 11.87 -12.35
N LEU A 121 1.32 10.84 -11.54
CA LEU A 121 1.20 9.46 -12.01
C LEU A 121 -0.27 9.03 -12.06
N LYS A 122 -0.53 8.00 -12.86
CA LYS A 122 -1.84 7.37 -12.87
C LYS A 122 -1.93 6.46 -11.65
N ILE A 123 -2.62 6.91 -10.63
CA ILE A 123 -2.79 6.17 -9.37
C ILE A 123 -4.27 6.02 -9.05
N PRO A 124 -4.67 4.95 -8.32
CA PRO A 124 -6.07 4.77 -7.95
C PRO A 124 -6.61 5.98 -7.20
N GLN A 125 -7.88 6.28 -7.42
CA GLN A 125 -8.52 7.49 -6.88
C GLN A 125 -8.42 7.56 -5.35
N THR A 126 -8.69 6.45 -4.65
CA THR A 126 -8.63 6.43 -3.19
C THR A 126 -7.23 6.71 -2.68
N ASP A 127 -6.21 6.17 -3.35
CA ASP A 127 -4.81 6.43 -3.00
C ASP A 127 -4.48 7.91 -3.19
N ALA A 128 -4.88 8.47 -4.32
CA ALA A 128 -4.57 9.87 -4.65
C ALA A 128 -5.26 10.85 -3.71
N GLU A 129 -6.51 10.57 -3.34
CA GLU A 129 -7.33 11.51 -2.55
C GLU A 129 -6.81 11.68 -1.13
N LYS A 130 -6.50 10.58 -0.45
CA LYS A 130 -6.20 10.65 0.98
C LYS A 130 -5.04 9.77 1.44
N ILE A 131 -4.86 8.58 0.86
CA ILE A 131 -3.86 7.65 1.39
C ILE A 131 -2.45 8.24 1.26
N TRP A 132 -2.07 8.68 0.06
CA TRP A 132 -0.77 9.30 -0.14
C TRP A 132 -0.59 10.58 0.69
N PRO A 133 -1.56 11.54 0.68
CA PRO A 133 -1.42 12.73 1.52
C PRO A 133 -1.25 12.39 3.01
N TRP A 134 -2.02 11.48 3.54
CA TRP A 134 -1.90 11.10 4.95
C TRP A 134 -0.63 10.32 5.24
N PHE A 135 -0.19 9.45 4.31
CA PHE A 135 1.07 8.75 4.49
C PHE A 135 2.23 9.74 4.70
N TRP A 136 2.30 10.77 3.86
CA TRP A 136 3.36 11.77 3.99
C TRP A 136 3.19 12.65 5.22
N GLN A 137 1.95 13.05 5.51
CA GLN A 137 1.66 13.92 6.65
C GLN A 137 2.03 13.26 7.98
N PHE A 138 1.72 11.99 8.14
CA PHE A 138 1.95 11.26 9.40
C PHE A 138 3.15 10.31 9.31
N ARG A 139 4.02 10.52 8.36
CA ARG A 139 5.18 9.65 8.17
C ARG A 139 6.03 9.61 9.44
N GLY A 140 6.44 8.38 9.84
CA GLY A 140 7.15 8.14 11.10
C GLY A 140 6.22 7.89 12.26
N GLY A 141 4.95 8.27 12.13
CA GLY A 141 3.90 8.00 13.09
C GLY A 141 2.91 6.98 12.60
N PHE A 142 1.61 7.25 12.80
CA PHE A 142 0.56 6.28 12.45
C PHE A 142 -0.73 7.01 12.14
N PHE A 143 -1.51 6.47 11.21
CA PHE A 143 -2.88 6.93 11.01
C PHE A 143 -3.80 5.76 10.68
N ALA A 144 -5.07 5.90 11.05
CA ALA A 144 -6.10 4.94 10.68
C ALA A 144 -7.27 5.70 10.08
N ALA A 145 -7.80 5.19 8.97
CA ALA A 145 -8.87 5.86 8.25
C ALA A 145 -9.83 4.86 7.63
N HIS A 146 -11.04 5.34 7.37
CA HIS A 146 -12.08 4.55 6.71
C HIS A 146 -12.61 5.31 5.51
N CYS A 147 -12.84 4.59 4.42
CA CYS A 147 -13.43 5.15 3.20
C CYS A 147 -14.72 4.41 2.87
N HIS A 148 -15.80 5.15 2.70
CA HIS A 148 -17.03 4.61 2.12
C HIS A 148 -17.02 4.93 0.63
N CYS A 149 -16.87 3.91 -0.20
CA CYS A 149 -16.85 4.05 -1.66
C CYS A 149 -18.30 3.96 -2.16
N HIS A 150 -18.85 5.10 -2.56
CA HIS A 150 -20.23 5.15 -3.05
C HIS A 150 -20.31 4.65 -4.50
N ALA A 151 -21.51 4.15 -4.86
CA ALA A 151 -21.74 3.61 -6.21
C ALA A 151 -21.59 4.67 -7.30
N ASP A 152 -21.77 5.96 -6.96
CA ASP A 152 -21.62 7.07 -7.91
C ASP A 152 -20.17 7.50 -8.12
N GLY A 153 -19.20 6.80 -7.51
CA GLY A 153 -17.78 7.10 -7.61
C GLY A 153 -17.27 8.08 -6.57
N ARG A 154 -18.14 8.60 -5.73
CA ARG A 154 -17.76 9.50 -4.65
C ARG A 154 -17.18 8.70 -3.49
N ASN A 155 -16.07 9.15 -2.91
CA ASN A 155 -15.44 8.52 -1.76
C ASN A 155 -15.61 9.42 -0.54
N GLU A 156 -16.14 8.85 0.52
CA GLU A 156 -16.34 9.56 1.78
C GLU A 156 -15.35 9.04 2.80
N TRP A 157 -14.43 9.91 3.24
CA TRP A 157 -13.32 9.55 4.11
C TRP A 157 -13.54 10.02 5.55
N ARG A 158 -13.06 9.20 6.47
CA ARG A 158 -13.02 9.54 7.89
C ARG A 158 -11.65 9.16 8.45
N LEU A 159 -10.92 10.15 8.95
CA LEU A 159 -9.68 9.91 9.68
C LEU A 159 -10.08 9.53 11.11
N GLU A 160 -9.74 8.32 11.52
CA GLU A 160 -10.19 7.79 12.80
C GLU A 160 -9.15 7.95 13.90
N GLU A 161 -7.87 7.92 13.53
CA GLU A 161 -6.78 8.14 14.48
C GLU A 161 -5.57 8.65 13.72
N ALA A 162 -4.80 9.54 14.37
CA ALA A 162 -3.58 10.06 13.77
C ALA A 162 -2.58 10.42 14.86
N ASN A 163 -1.31 10.11 14.61
CA ASN A 163 -0.21 10.34 15.53
C ASN A 163 1.03 10.70 14.73
N ASP A 164 1.56 11.92 14.96
CA ASP A 164 2.69 12.44 14.19
C ASP A 164 4.02 11.80 14.58
N GLU A 165 4.09 11.12 15.72
CA GLU A 165 5.34 10.56 16.21
C GLU A 165 5.29 9.04 16.25
N GLY A 166 6.31 8.46 15.69
CA GLY A 166 6.54 7.04 15.78
C GLY A 166 7.23 6.64 17.05
#